data_d134376d09ade4376e15920848aafc2b
#
_entry.id   d134376d09ade4376e15920848aafc2b
#
_cell.length_a   1.000
_cell.length_b   1.000
_cell.length_c   1.000
_cell.angle_alpha   90.00
_cell.angle_beta   90.00
_cell.angle_gamma   90.00
#
_symmetry.space_group_name_H-M   'P 1'
#
loop_
_entity.id
_entity.type
_entity.pdbx_description
1 polymer ?
#
loop_
_entity_poly.entity_id
_entity_poly.type
_entity_poly.pdbx_seq_one_letter_code
_entity_poly.pdbx_strand_id
1 'polypeptide(L)'
;MIKLSFSTLTRIAALMVACVLAGCGGASSTVNPLTPTRIIAFGDSFSTVNGSGYATYSVNTSETNATVASRLATTYGFTMTNVSGTGALASTGAFSYAVGTATSSQTASQISDFLTANTPGSKDLFIITAGTQDIVAQAPTNNTTSIATAATTLTTAIQSLTNKGAQYVLVMQPINVARTPWAVSGSYTANAQALSYDTGTLCQSFSCLLSTKLNAAYPATSSHQPILLADLMSYFNLITGTTSTGSANTYTSYGVTNPDTAVCSTAPPSCTTSTVNTGTLSYTGTAVSWDYTASIFASSLYTTPFANRLLADYIYNYNFYRAGWR
;
A
#
# COMPACT_ATOMS: atom_id res chain seq x y z
N MET A 1 0.16 41.40 -59.06
CA MET A 1 -0.78 40.32 -58.76
C MET A 1 -0.24 39.00 -59.25
N ILE A 2 0.19 38.13 -58.35
CA ILE A 2 0.74 36.80 -58.72
C ILE A 2 -0.46 35.87 -58.88
N LYS A 3 -0.73 35.43 -60.14
CA LYS A 3 -1.76 34.42 -60.43
C LYS A 3 -1.17 33.05 -60.04
N LEU A 4 -1.52 32.50 -58.90
CA LEU A 4 -1.24 31.11 -58.59
C LEU A 4 -2.11 30.20 -59.49
N SER A 5 -1.46 29.27 -60.20
CA SER A 5 -2.12 28.32 -61.08
C SER A 5 -2.94 27.32 -60.23
N PHE A 6 -4.08 26.88 -60.76
CA PHE A 6 -4.98 25.94 -60.08
C PHE A 6 -4.30 24.63 -59.69
N SER A 7 -3.27 24.22 -60.42
CA SER A 7 -2.45 23.05 -60.12
C SER A 7 -1.55 23.22 -58.88
N THR A 8 -1.16 24.46 -58.57
CA THR A 8 -0.34 24.77 -57.37
C THR A 8 -1.18 24.77 -56.10
N LEU A 9 -2.43 25.25 -56.22
CA LEU A 9 -3.38 25.19 -55.07
C LEU A 9 -3.74 23.75 -54.69
N THR A 10 -3.94 22.88 -55.69
CA THR A 10 -4.28 21.45 -55.47
C THR A 10 -3.13 20.69 -54.82
N ARG A 11 -1.88 21.00 -55.16
CA ARG A 11 -0.69 20.39 -54.56
C ARG A 11 -0.47 20.84 -53.13
N ILE A 12 -0.74 22.10 -52.81
CA ILE A 12 -0.64 22.63 -51.44
C ILE A 12 -1.74 22.04 -50.53
N ALA A 13 -2.97 21.90 -51.04
CA ALA A 13 -4.07 21.27 -50.31
C ALA A 13 -3.81 19.78 -50.04
N ALA A 14 -3.24 19.04 -51.02
CA ALA A 14 -2.88 17.63 -50.82
C ALA A 14 -1.74 17.44 -49.79
N LEU A 15 -0.77 18.38 -49.76
CA LEU A 15 0.30 18.34 -48.77
C LEU A 15 -0.21 18.63 -47.34
N MET A 16 -1.15 19.57 -47.17
CA MET A 16 -1.75 19.86 -45.88
C MET A 16 -2.60 18.70 -45.33
N VAL A 17 -3.33 18.00 -46.21
CA VAL A 17 -4.11 16.81 -45.80
C VAL A 17 -3.19 15.66 -45.40
N ALA A 18 -2.06 15.47 -46.06
CA ALA A 18 -1.07 14.44 -45.71
C ALA A 18 -0.41 14.72 -44.33
N CYS A 19 -0.16 15.98 -43.96
CA CYS A 19 0.39 16.34 -42.66
C CYS A 19 -0.60 16.15 -41.52
N VAL A 20 -1.91 16.28 -41.75
CA VAL A 20 -2.94 16.07 -40.72
C VAL A 20 -3.15 14.56 -40.43
N LEU A 21 -2.96 13.70 -41.44
CA LEU A 21 -3.05 12.25 -41.26
C LEU A 21 -1.81 11.63 -40.61
N ALA A 22 -0.66 12.28 -40.67
CA ALA A 22 0.56 11.84 -39.98
C ALA A 22 0.59 12.23 -38.48
N GLY A 23 -0.29 13.15 -38.05
CA GLY A 23 -0.34 13.64 -36.66
C GLY A 23 -1.18 12.80 -35.69
N CYS A 24 -1.88 11.77 -36.16
CA CYS A 24 -2.66 10.86 -35.30
C CYS A 24 -1.97 9.51 -35.03
N GLY A 25 -0.65 9.44 -35.14
CA GLY A 25 0.13 8.39 -34.52
C GLY A 25 0.20 8.66 -33.02
N GLY A 26 -0.84 8.35 -32.30
CA GLY A 26 -0.75 8.27 -30.85
C GLY A 26 0.43 7.35 -30.52
N ALA A 27 1.50 7.93 -29.99
CA ALA A 27 2.52 7.15 -29.32
C ALA A 27 1.82 6.48 -28.13
N SER A 28 1.25 5.30 -28.37
CA SER A 28 1.03 4.37 -27.30
C SER A 28 2.43 4.10 -26.75
N SER A 29 2.77 4.73 -25.63
CA SER A 29 3.94 4.33 -24.89
C SER A 29 3.68 2.86 -24.57
N THR A 30 4.33 1.95 -25.27
CA THR A 30 4.35 0.54 -24.96
C THR A 30 5.26 0.36 -23.75
N VAL A 31 4.81 0.89 -22.61
CA VAL A 31 5.38 0.50 -21.33
C VAL A 31 4.93 -0.93 -21.16
N ASN A 32 5.84 -1.88 -21.34
CA ASN A 32 5.55 -3.28 -21.04
C ASN A 32 5.21 -3.37 -19.54
N PRO A 33 4.03 -3.88 -19.16
CA PRO A 33 3.68 -4.06 -17.76
C PRO A 33 4.76 -4.89 -17.04
N LEU A 34 4.96 -4.59 -15.76
CA LEU A 34 5.84 -5.39 -14.92
C LEU A 34 5.29 -6.81 -14.84
N THR A 35 6.11 -7.78 -15.23
CA THR A 35 5.87 -9.22 -15.00
C THR A 35 6.91 -9.72 -14.02
N PRO A 36 6.62 -9.66 -12.70
CA PRO A 36 7.61 -10.02 -11.69
C PRO A 36 7.96 -11.50 -11.78
N THR A 37 9.24 -11.85 -11.57
CA THR A 37 9.68 -13.23 -11.38
C THR A 37 9.57 -13.65 -9.92
N ARG A 38 9.82 -12.73 -9.01
CA ARG A 38 9.59 -12.89 -7.58
C ARG A 38 8.84 -11.68 -7.03
N ILE A 39 8.03 -11.93 -6.01
CA ILE A 39 7.43 -10.88 -5.18
C ILE A 39 7.92 -11.11 -3.77
N ILE A 40 8.58 -10.12 -3.17
CA ILE A 40 9.16 -10.23 -1.84
C ILE A 40 8.53 -9.16 -0.95
N ALA A 41 7.84 -9.56 0.11
CA ALA A 41 7.17 -8.66 1.03
C ALA A 41 7.90 -8.59 2.37
N PHE A 42 8.08 -7.38 2.86
CA PHE A 42 8.62 -7.06 4.18
C PHE A 42 7.62 -6.20 4.95
N GLY A 43 7.66 -6.28 6.26
CA GLY A 43 6.94 -5.35 7.11
C GLY A 43 5.98 -5.99 8.10
N ASP A 44 4.81 -5.37 8.20
CA ASP A 44 3.83 -5.59 9.25
C ASP A 44 2.61 -6.43 8.79
N SER A 45 1.49 -6.26 9.47
CA SER A 45 0.24 -7.00 9.28
C SER A 45 -0.31 -7.00 7.85
N PHE A 46 -0.03 -5.98 7.06
CA PHE A 46 -0.50 -5.88 5.66
C PHE A 46 0.22 -6.83 4.71
N SER A 47 1.32 -7.42 5.17
CA SER A 47 2.16 -8.34 4.38
C SER A 47 2.25 -9.74 4.97
N THR A 48 1.65 -10.01 6.14
CA THR A 48 1.66 -11.35 6.75
C THR A 48 0.86 -12.36 5.94
N VAL A 49 1.27 -13.64 6.01
CA VAL A 49 0.55 -14.75 5.37
C VAL A 49 0.45 -15.93 6.32
N ASN A 50 -0.58 -16.75 6.16
CA ASN A 50 -0.71 -18.01 6.89
C ASN A 50 0.40 -18.99 6.47
N GLY A 51 0.97 -19.66 7.45
CA GLY A 51 1.99 -20.70 7.24
C GLY A 51 2.24 -21.47 8.53
N SER A 52 3.11 -22.45 8.49
CA SER A 52 3.46 -23.23 9.68
C SER A 52 4.06 -22.32 10.76
N GLY A 53 3.33 -22.12 11.86
CA GLY A 53 3.73 -21.23 12.95
C GLY A 53 3.46 -19.74 12.73
N TYR A 54 2.82 -19.35 11.62
CA TYR A 54 2.47 -17.97 11.28
C TYR A 54 0.98 -17.84 10.99
N ALA A 55 0.42 -16.67 11.26
CA ALA A 55 -0.98 -16.38 11.00
C ALA A 55 -1.14 -14.99 10.37
N THR A 56 -2.18 -14.79 9.58
CA THR A 56 -2.53 -13.46 9.09
C THR A 56 -3.07 -12.62 10.24
N TYR A 57 -2.68 -11.37 10.26
CA TYR A 57 -3.23 -10.38 11.20
C TYR A 57 -4.49 -9.74 10.59
N SER A 58 -5.50 -10.57 10.40
CA SER A 58 -6.79 -10.26 9.80
C SER A 58 -7.82 -11.26 10.34
N VAL A 59 -9.01 -11.36 9.74
CA VAL A 59 -9.89 -12.52 9.97
C VAL A 59 -9.26 -13.72 9.24
N ASN A 60 -8.84 -14.73 9.99
CA ASN A 60 -8.25 -15.93 9.43
C ASN A 60 -9.35 -16.81 8.83
N THR A 61 -9.35 -16.85 7.52
CA THR A 61 -10.22 -17.67 6.68
C THR A 61 -9.38 -18.74 5.99
N SER A 62 -10.01 -19.59 5.18
CA SER A 62 -9.29 -20.50 4.28
C SER A 62 -8.65 -19.77 3.07
N GLU A 63 -8.88 -18.46 2.92
CA GLU A 63 -8.32 -17.67 1.82
C GLU A 63 -6.82 -17.46 2.00
N THR A 64 -6.07 -17.70 0.94
CA THR A 64 -4.60 -17.53 0.92
C THR A 64 -4.17 -16.08 0.65
N ASN A 65 -5.11 -15.18 0.33
CA ASN A 65 -4.86 -13.82 -0.09
C ASN A 65 -5.56 -12.78 0.82
N ALA A 66 -5.53 -13.02 2.13
CA ALA A 66 -6.22 -12.19 3.11
C ALA A 66 -5.54 -10.84 3.44
N THR A 67 -4.30 -10.63 3.01
CA THR A 67 -3.54 -9.39 3.25
C THR A 67 -3.27 -8.62 1.95
N VAL A 68 -2.86 -7.36 2.07
CA VAL A 68 -2.60 -6.50 0.89
C VAL A 68 -1.52 -7.10 0.00
N ALA A 69 -0.38 -7.52 0.58
CA ALA A 69 0.73 -8.09 -0.19
C ALA A 69 0.35 -9.42 -0.85
N SER A 70 -0.36 -10.32 -0.13
CA SER A 70 -0.80 -11.59 -0.70
C SER A 70 -1.82 -11.40 -1.83
N ARG A 71 -2.67 -10.37 -1.72
CA ARG A 71 -3.63 -10.01 -2.78
C ARG A 71 -2.90 -9.48 -4.02
N LEU A 72 -1.93 -8.59 -3.85
CA LEU A 72 -1.09 -8.12 -4.96
C LEU A 72 -0.33 -9.28 -5.63
N ALA A 73 0.20 -10.22 -4.85
CA ALA A 73 0.86 -11.41 -5.40
C ALA A 73 -0.11 -12.25 -6.25
N THR A 74 -1.34 -12.46 -5.78
CA THR A 74 -2.37 -13.20 -6.51
C THR A 74 -2.72 -12.55 -7.85
N THR A 75 -2.69 -11.21 -7.94
CA THR A 75 -2.94 -10.48 -9.18
C THR A 75 -1.90 -10.82 -10.27
N TYR A 76 -0.69 -11.18 -9.87
CA TYR A 76 0.38 -11.67 -10.75
C TYR A 76 0.44 -13.20 -10.87
N GLY A 77 -0.55 -13.93 -10.34
CA GLY A 77 -0.66 -15.38 -10.42
C GLY A 77 0.20 -16.13 -9.39
N PHE A 78 0.69 -15.46 -8.34
CA PHE A 78 1.46 -16.10 -7.28
C PHE A 78 0.64 -16.34 -6.01
N THR A 79 0.92 -17.45 -5.34
CA THR A 79 0.54 -17.67 -3.94
C THR A 79 1.72 -17.27 -3.06
N MET A 80 1.51 -16.36 -2.12
CA MET A 80 2.57 -15.90 -1.22
C MET A 80 2.77 -16.87 -0.08
N THR A 81 4.04 -17.18 0.21
CA THR A 81 4.45 -18.07 1.30
C THR A 81 5.24 -17.31 2.35
N ASN A 82 5.10 -17.69 3.62
CA ASN A 82 5.91 -17.13 4.69
C ASN A 82 7.33 -17.70 4.64
N VAL A 83 8.30 -16.82 4.88
CA VAL A 83 9.72 -17.15 5.03
C VAL A 83 10.29 -16.40 6.23
N SER A 84 11.39 -16.92 6.78
CA SER A 84 12.09 -16.30 7.90
C SER A 84 13.59 -16.58 7.84
N GLY A 85 14.36 -15.70 8.49
CA GLY A 85 15.81 -15.82 8.57
C GLY A 85 16.52 -15.56 7.23
N THR A 86 17.75 -16.05 7.10
CA THR A 86 18.69 -15.73 6.04
C THR A 86 18.81 -16.82 4.97
N GLY A 87 17.73 -17.56 4.72
CA GLY A 87 17.69 -18.60 3.70
C GLY A 87 17.64 -18.06 2.27
N ALA A 88 18.23 -18.80 1.32
CA ALA A 88 18.10 -18.50 -0.10
C ALA A 88 16.66 -18.79 -0.57
N LEU A 89 16.07 -17.87 -1.31
CA LEU A 89 14.74 -18.02 -1.92
C LEU A 89 14.84 -18.74 -3.26
N ALA A 90 13.73 -19.37 -3.67
CA ALA A 90 13.60 -19.87 -5.03
C ALA A 90 13.69 -18.70 -6.04
N SER A 91 14.07 -19.02 -7.28
CA SER A 91 14.24 -18.05 -8.37
C SER A 91 12.91 -17.47 -8.86
N THR A 92 11.78 -18.09 -8.52
CA THR A 92 10.42 -17.65 -8.86
C THR A 92 9.51 -17.87 -7.66
N GLY A 93 8.48 -17.03 -7.50
CA GLY A 93 7.47 -17.16 -6.45
C GLY A 93 7.19 -15.88 -5.70
N ALA A 94 6.33 -15.96 -4.68
CA ALA A 94 6.04 -14.86 -3.78
C ALA A 94 6.35 -15.27 -2.33
N PHE A 95 7.05 -14.38 -1.62
CA PHE A 95 7.64 -14.65 -0.31
C PHE A 95 7.39 -13.50 0.64
N SER A 96 7.02 -13.78 1.88
CA SER A 96 6.82 -12.77 2.91
C SER A 96 7.70 -13.02 4.12
N TYR A 97 8.50 -12.01 4.48
CA TYR A 97 9.25 -11.92 5.73
C TYR A 97 8.46 -11.22 6.84
N ALA A 98 7.25 -10.76 6.54
CA ALA A 98 6.49 -9.88 7.42
C ALA A 98 6.08 -10.53 8.74
N VAL A 99 6.10 -9.74 9.80
CA VAL A 99 5.61 -10.07 11.14
C VAL A 99 4.56 -9.04 11.52
N GLY A 100 3.38 -9.47 11.97
CA GLY A 100 2.21 -8.61 12.11
C GLY A 100 2.35 -7.40 13.03
N THR A 101 3.29 -7.43 13.97
CA THR A 101 3.59 -6.33 14.90
C THR A 101 4.91 -5.61 14.56
N ALA A 102 5.46 -5.82 13.36
CA ALA A 102 6.77 -5.28 13.02
C ALA A 102 6.78 -3.75 12.96
N THR A 103 7.76 -3.17 13.64
CA THR A 103 8.15 -1.76 13.53
C THR A 103 9.05 -1.55 12.31
N SER A 104 9.36 -0.30 11.98
CA SER A 104 10.32 0.05 10.93
C SER A 104 11.70 -0.58 11.15
N SER A 105 12.14 -0.69 12.41
CA SER A 105 13.40 -1.35 12.77
C SER A 105 13.38 -2.85 12.47
N GLN A 106 12.29 -3.52 12.79
CA GLN A 106 12.12 -4.94 12.51
C GLN A 106 11.97 -5.19 11.00
N THR A 107 11.29 -4.30 10.29
CA THR A 107 11.22 -4.33 8.82
C THR A 107 12.60 -4.16 8.18
N ALA A 108 13.44 -3.29 8.73
CA ALA A 108 14.84 -3.15 8.29
C ALA A 108 15.64 -4.44 8.51
N SER A 109 15.42 -5.15 9.64
CA SER A 109 16.03 -6.46 9.89
C SER A 109 15.57 -7.51 8.87
N GLN A 110 14.28 -7.55 8.53
CA GLN A 110 13.75 -8.46 7.50
C GLN A 110 14.43 -8.23 6.12
N ILE A 111 14.64 -6.96 5.75
CA ILE A 111 15.37 -6.59 4.52
C ILE A 111 16.84 -7.06 4.60
N SER A 112 17.48 -6.89 5.75
CA SER A 112 18.85 -7.37 5.98
C SER A 112 18.97 -8.88 5.88
N ASP A 113 18.01 -9.62 6.45
CA ASP A 113 17.95 -11.08 6.38
C ASP A 113 17.84 -11.55 4.93
N PHE A 114 16.95 -10.92 4.14
CA PHE A 114 16.88 -11.20 2.70
C PHE A 114 18.21 -10.96 2.00
N LEU A 115 18.84 -9.80 2.22
CA LEU A 115 20.09 -9.40 1.54
C LEU A 115 21.31 -10.25 1.95
N THR A 116 21.23 -11.02 3.05
CA THR A 116 22.30 -11.91 3.49
C THR A 116 22.49 -13.09 2.54
N ALA A 117 21.41 -13.67 2.00
CA ALA A 117 21.48 -14.85 1.15
C ALA A 117 20.88 -14.63 -0.26
N ASN A 118 20.32 -13.46 -0.53
CA ASN A 118 19.65 -13.17 -1.78
C ASN A 118 20.14 -11.86 -2.39
N THR A 119 20.14 -11.80 -3.71
CA THR A 119 20.36 -10.59 -4.48
C THR A 119 19.07 -10.21 -5.19
N PRO A 120 18.67 -8.92 -5.18
CA PRO A 120 17.55 -8.44 -5.97
C PRO A 120 17.74 -8.75 -7.46
N GLY A 121 16.73 -9.35 -8.08
CA GLY A 121 16.65 -9.54 -9.52
C GLY A 121 16.03 -8.32 -10.21
N SER A 122 16.34 -8.12 -11.48
CA SER A 122 15.84 -6.98 -12.27
C SER A 122 14.31 -6.96 -12.48
N LYS A 123 13.64 -8.09 -12.21
CA LYS A 123 12.17 -8.23 -12.27
C LYS A 123 11.56 -8.62 -10.92
N ASP A 124 12.26 -8.41 -9.83
CA ASP A 124 11.69 -8.62 -8.51
C ASP A 124 10.82 -7.42 -8.12
N LEU A 125 9.61 -7.69 -7.64
CA LEU A 125 8.75 -6.70 -7.02
C LEU A 125 8.90 -6.81 -5.49
N PHE A 126 9.39 -5.75 -4.87
CA PHE A 126 9.47 -5.65 -3.42
C PHE A 126 8.27 -4.87 -2.90
N ILE A 127 7.63 -5.38 -1.84
CA ILE A 127 6.50 -4.73 -1.16
C ILE A 127 6.93 -4.46 0.27
N ILE A 128 6.91 -3.19 0.69
CA ILE A 128 7.33 -2.77 2.02
C ILE A 128 6.18 -2.09 2.73
N THR A 129 5.80 -2.62 3.90
CA THR A 129 4.75 -2.08 4.77
C THR A 129 5.35 -1.79 6.14
N ALA A 130 5.31 -0.53 6.59
CA ALA A 130 5.83 -0.17 7.90
C ALA A 130 5.26 1.18 8.37
N GLY A 131 5.46 1.47 9.65
CA GLY A 131 5.06 2.73 10.28
C GLY A 131 3.84 2.61 11.18
N THR A 132 2.91 1.71 10.91
CA THR A 132 1.70 1.53 11.74
C THR A 132 2.07 1.23 13.19
N GLN A 133 2.98 0.28 13.42
CA GLN A 133 3.38 -0.11 14.78
C GLN A 133 4.27 0.93 15.45
N ASP A 134 5.06 1.68 14.67
CA ASP A 134 5.82 2.82 15.21
C ASP A 134 4.87 3.91 15.72
N ILE A 135 3.81 4.22 14.96
CA ILE A 135 2.77 5.19 15.37
C ILE A 135 2.03 4.70 16.62
N VAL A 136 1.61 3.43 16.65
CA VAL A 136 0.93 2.83 17.80
C VAL A 136 1.79 2.94 19.06
N ALA A 137 3.07 2.65 18.97
CA ALA A 137 3.99 2.73 20.10
C ALA A 137 4.21 4.16 20.61
N GLN A 138 4.13 5.16 19.74
CA GLN A 138 4.45 6.56 20.07
C GLN A 138 3.21 7.44 20.34
N ALA A 139 2.02 7.03 19.94
CA ALA A 139 0.80 7.81 20.12
C ALA A 139 0.47 8.12 21.59
N PRO A 140 0.71 7.25 22.60
CA PRO A 140 0.48 7.60 23.99
C PRO A 140 1.27 8.82 24.49
N THR A 141 2.46 9.06 23.95
CA THR A 141 3.36 10.16 24.36
C THR A 141 3.56 11.24 23.28
N ASN A 142 2.98 11.05 22.11
CA ASN A 142 3.18 11.91 20.92
C ASN A 142 4.66 12.13 20.59
N ASN A 143 5.46 11.07 20.58
CA ASN A 143 6.92 11.16 20.42
C ASN A 143 7.33 11.26 18.95
N THR A 144 7.39 12.47 18.43
CA THR A 144 7.80 12.76 17.03
C THR A 144 9.27 12.43 16.74
N THR A 145 10.16 12.47 17.76
CA THR A 145 11.59 12.11 17.60
C THR A 145 11.75 10.63 17.27
N SER A 146 11.01 9.75 17.96
CA SER A 146 11.02 8.32 17.67
C SER A 146 10.45 8.02 16.28
N ILE A 147 9.42 8.76 15.85
CA ILE A 147 8.85 8.66 14.51
C ILE A 147 9.88 9.08 13.43
N ALA A 148 10.63 10.15 13.67
CA ALA A 148 11.69 10.58 12.75
C ALA A 148 12.81 9.53 12.64
N THR A 149 13.16 8.89 13.75
CA THR A 149 14.13 7.78 13.78
C THR A 149 13.60 6.58 12.98
N ALA A 150 12.33 6.19 13.17
CA ALA A 150 11.70 5.09 12.46
C ALA A 150 11.69 5.32 10.94
N ALA A 151 11.28 6.53 10.49
CA ALA A 151 11.31 6.91 9.08
C ALA A 151 12.73 6.88 8.48
N THR A 152 13.74 7.30 9.26
CA THR A 152 15.15 7.25 8.83
C THR A 152 15.63 5.80 8.69
N THR A 153 15.37 4.95 9.68
CA THR A 153 15.74 3.54 9.67
C THR A 153 15.16 2.82 8.46
N LEU A 154 13.88 3.02 8.19
CA LEU A 154 13.21 2.42 7.04
C LEU A 154 13.80 2.93 5.71
N THR A 155 14.04 4.24 5.59
CA THR A 155 14.67 4.82 4.39
C THR A 155 16.04 4.20 4.12
N THR A 156 16.87 4.05 5.14
CA THR A 156 18.20 3.43 5.02
C THR A 156 18.11 1.97 4.57
N ALA A 157 17.15 1.21 5.10
CA ALA A 157 16.93 -0.18 4.68
C ALA A 157 16.47 -0.27 3.22
N ILE A 158 15.58 0.62 2.78
CA ILE A 158 15.16 0.72 1.38
C ILE A 158 16.34 1.05 0.46
N GLN A 159 17.19 2.00 0.87
CA GLN A 159 18.42 2.33 0.12
C GLN A 159 19.37 1.13 0.02
N SER A 160 19.50 0.33 1.07
CA SER A 160 20.31 -0.90 1.04
C SER A 160 19.79 -1.89 -0.01
N LEU A 161 18.46 -2.01 -0.14
CA LEU A 161 17.83 -2.88 -1.12
C LEU A 161 18.07 -2.38 -2.56
N THR A 162 17.88 -1.09 -2.82
CA THR A 162 18.07 -0.50 -4.15
C THR A 162 19.55 -0.43 -4.55
N ASN A 163 20.45 -0.18 -3.60
CA ASN A 163 21.91 -0.23 -3.83
C ASN A 163 22.38 -1.64 -4.22
N LYS A 164 21.62 -2.68 -3.90
CA LYS A 164 21.86 -4.06 -4.33
C LYS A 164 21.14 -4.43 -5.63
N GLY A 165 20.46 -3.47 -6.28
CA GLY A 165 19.90 -3.62 -7.62
C GLY A 165 18.37 -3.77 -7.68
N ALA A 166 17.63 -3.59 -6.58
CA ALA A 166 16.18 -3.58 -6.62
C ALA A 166 15.67 -2.42 -7.51
N GLN A 167 14.80 -2.75 -8.47
CA GLN A 167 14.28 -1.80 -9.46
C GLN A 167 12.79 -1.50 -9.29
N TYR A 168 12.04 -2.35 -8.60
CA TYR A 168 10.60 -2.19 -8.37
C TYR A 168 10.31 -2.36 -6.89
N VAL A 169 10.23 -1.26 -6.17
CA VAL A 169 9.99 -1.23 -4.72
C VAL A 169 8.74 -0.42 -4.43
N LEU A 170 7.64 -1.11 -4.13
CA LEU A 170 6.43 -0.51 -3.59
C LEU A 170 6.64 -0.24 -2.10
N VAL A 171 6.54 1.00 -1.69
CA VAL A 171 6.53 1.42 -0.28
C VAL A 171 5.12 1.90 0.06
N MET A 172 4.44 1.16 0.93
CA MET A 172 3.11 1.51 1.39
C MET A 172 3.23 2.37 2.65
N GLN A 173 2.72 3.60 2.57
CA GLN A 173 2.58 4.44 3.76
C GLN A 173 1.55 3.84 4.72
N PRO A 174 1.67 4.07 6.05
CA PRO A 174 0.69 3.57 7.00
C PRO A 174 -0.71 4.11 6.71
N ILE A 175 -1.73 3.35 7.09
CA ILE A 175 -3.11 3.83 7.10
C ILE A 175 -3.26 4.98 8.12
N ASN A 176 -4.39 5.68 8.10
CA ASN A 176 -4.72 6.62 9.17
C ASN A 176 -5.00 5.89 10.49
N VAL A 177 -3.98 5.75 11.33
CA VAL A 177 -4.08 5.03 12.61
C VAL A 177 -5.11 5.68 13.55
N ALA A 178 -5.34 6.98 13.43
CA ALA A 178 -6.36 7.68 14.21
C ALA A 178 -7.80 7.18 13.96
N ARG A 179 -8.03 6.50 12.83
CA ARG A 179 -9.33 5.94 12.46
C ARG A 179 -9.57 4.55 13.06
N THR A 180 -8.57 3.96 13.66
CA THR A 180 -8.67 2.61 14.22
C THR A 180 -9.47 2.60 15.53
N PRO A 181 -10.24 1.54 15.80
CA PRO A 181 -10.90 1.37 17.11
C PRO A 181 -9.92 1.46 18.27
N TRP A 182 -8.67 1.06 18.07
CA TRP A 182 -7.60 1.18 19.07
C TRP A 182 -7.33 2.65 19.45
N ALA A 183 -7.19 3.54 18.48
CA ALA A 183 -6.90 4.94 18.77
C ALA A 183 -8.10 5.65 19.43
N VAL A 184 -9.33 5.30 18.99
CA VAL A 184 -10.56 5.85 19.52
C VAL A 184 -10.76 5.40 20.99
N SER A 185 -10.66 4.10 21.26
CA SER A 185 -10.88 3.55 22.62
C SER A 185 -9.79 3.96 23.62
N GLY A 186 -8.55 4.14 23.13
CA GLY A 186 -7.41 4.59 23.94
C GLY A 186 -7.31 6.10 24.11
N SER A 187 -8.21 6.88 23.50
CA SER A 187 -8.13 8.36 23.44
C SER A 187 -6.83 8.88 22.80
N TYR A 188 -6.28 8.12 21.84
CA TYR A 188 -5.04 8.47 21.13
C TYR A 188 -5.27 9.13 19.77
N THR A 189 -6.52 9.41 19.40
CA THR A 189 -6.90 9.86 18.06
C THR A 189 -6.08 11.07 17.58
N ALA A 190 -5.95 12.12 18.42
CA ALA A 190 -5.21 13.33 18.05
C ALA A 190 -3.72 13.05 17.80
N ASN A 191 -3.07 12.31 18.68
CA ASN A 191 -1.66 11.97 18.58
C ASN A 191 -1.41 11.00 17.41
N ALA A 192 -2.25 9.97 17.27
CA ALA A 192 -2.16 9.01 16.17
C ALA A 192 -2.35 9.73 14.81
N GLN A 193 -3.25 10.72 14.72
CA GLN A 193 -3.40 11.55 13.54
C GLN A 193 -2.13 12.34 13.24
N ALA A 194 -1.59 13.06 14.23
CA ALA A 194 -0.40 13.89 14.07
C ALA A 194 0.85 13.06 13.68
N LEU A 195 0.99 11.84 14.23
CA LEU A 195 2.10 10.95 13.93
C LEU A 195 1.94 10.20 12.59
N SER A 196 0.71 10.02 12.11
CA SER A 196 0.45 9.37 10.82
C SER A 196 0.64 10.33 9.67
N TYR A 197 0.13 11.56 9.79
CA TYR A 197 0.05 12.51 8.69
C TYR A 197 0.00 13.95 9.19
N ASP A 198 0.75 14.84 8.54
CA ASP A 198 0.73 16.26 8.85
C ASP A 198 -0.47 16.96 8.23
N THR A 199 -1.20 17.70 9.05
CA THR A 199 -2.29 18.60 8.63
C THR A 199 -1.82 20.05 8.46
N GLY A 200 -0.55 20.34 8.72
CA GLY A 200 0.07 21.66 8.72
C GLY A 200 1.33 21.76 7.86
N THR A 201 2.12 22.80 8.09
CA THR A 201 3.36 23.08 7.36
C THR A 201 4.59 22.34 7.89
N LEU A 202 4.48 21.73 9.07
CA LEU A 202 5.59 21.02 9.71
C LEU A 202 5.58 19.55 9.32
N CYS A 203 6.68 19.04 8.78
CA CYS A 203 6.86 17.64 8.43
C CYS A 203 7.37 16.85 9.65
N GLN A 204 6.47 16.35 10.48
CA GLN A 204 6.77 15.60 11.71
C GLN A 204 6.14 14.20 11.73
N SER A 205 5.16 13.94 10.89
CA SER A 205 4.53 12.64 10.78
C SER A 205 5.41 11.61 10.05
N PHE A 206 5.13 10.34 10.29
CA PHE A 206 5.83 9.25 9.62
C PHE A 206 5.72 9.35 8.08
N SER A 207 4.52 9.59 7.56
CA SER A 207 4.27 9.67 6.11
C SER A 207 5.02 10.81 5.46
N CYS A 208 5.02 12.02 6.06
CA CYS A 208 5.76 13.15 5.53
C CYS A 208 7.27 12.92 5.59
N LEU A 209 7.79 12.49 6.74
CA LEU A 209 9.22 12.24 6.93
C LEU A 209 9.74 11.16 5.98
N LEU A 210 9.00 10.05 5.83
CA LEU A 210 9.36 8.99 4.90
C LEU A 210 9.36 9.50 3.44
N SER A 211 8.30 10.20 3.01
CA SER A 211 8.22 10.78 1.67
C SER A 211 9.37 11.75 1.39
N THR A 212 9.65 12.66 2.32
CA THR A 212 10.72 13.64 2.17
C THR A 212 12.08 12.98 2.02
N LYS A 213 12.37 11.97 2.85
CA LYS A 213 13.64 11.23 2.81
C LYS A 213 13.78 10.40 1.54
N LEU A 214 12.71 9.72 1.10
CA LEU A 214 12.73 8.96 -0.15
C LEU A 214 12.86 9.87 -1.36
N ASN A 215 12.16 11.00 -1.41
CA ASN A 215 12.29 11.98 -2.49
C ASN A 215 13.69 12.60 -2.55
N ALA A 216 14.33 12.81 -1.41
CA ALA A 216 15.73 13.28 -1.37
C ALA A 216 16.71 12.21 -1.88
N ALA A 217 16.46 10.94 -1.56
CA ALA A 217 17.30 9.82 -2.00
C ALA A 217 17.09 9.48 -3.49
N TYR A 218 15.86 9.65 -4.00
CA TYR A 218 15.44 9.31 -5.36
C TYR A 218 14.72 10.50 -6.02
N PRO A 219 15.45 11.56 -6.40
CA PRO A 219 14.82 12.75 -6.98
C PRO A 219 14.17 12.45 -8.33
N ALA A 220 13.03 13.10 -8.62
CA ALA A 220 12.24 12.88 -9.83
C ALA A 220 12.98 13.13 -11.14
N THR A 221 14.13 13.81 -11.09
CA THR A 221 15.02 14.03 -12.23
C THR A 221 15.87 12.81 -12.62
N SER A 222 15.85 11.76 -11.81
CA SER A 222 16.56 10.51 -12.10
C SER A 222 15.90 9.77 -13.26
N SER A 223 16.69 9.22 -14.17
CA SER A 223 16.22 8.47 -15.34
C SER A 223 15.47 7.19 -15.00
N HIS A 224 15.65 6.70 -13.78
CA HIS A 224 14.97 5.53 -13.23
C HIS A 224 14.52 5.82 -11.79
N GLN A 225 13.25 5.54 -11.52
CA GLN A 225 12.64 5.67 -10.19
C GLN A 225 12.31 4.27 -9.66
N PRO A 226 13.18 3.71 -8.80
CA PRO A 226 12.94 2.36 -8.29
C PRO A 226 11.81 2.31 -7.26
N ILE A 227 11.42 3.46 -6.70
CA ILE A 227 10.47 3.55 -5.60
C ILE A 227 9.11 4.04 -6.10
N LEU A 228 8.08 3.28 -5.77
CA LEU A 228 6.69 3.71 -5.87
C LEU A 228 6.12 3.86 -4.45
N LEU A 229 5.83 5.08 -4.06
CA LEU A 229 5.22 5.38 -2.77
C LEU A 229 3.70 5.38 -2.92
N ALA A 230 3.02 4.52 -2.17
CA ALA A 230 1.55 4.45 -2.13
C ALA A 230 1.01 5.16 -0.88
N ASP A 231 0.25 6.23 -1.09
CA ASP A 231 -0.51 6.92 -0.04
C ASP A 231 -1.77 6.10 0.29
N LEU A 232 -1.66 5.25 1.30
CA LEU A 232 -2.82 4.49 1.78
C LEU A 232 -3.71 5.32 2.69
N MET A 233 -3.20 6.34 3.34
CA MET A 233 -3.95 7.13 4.29
C MET A 233 -5.14 7.85 3.65
N SER A 234 -4.91 8.56 2.53
CA SER A 234 -5.97 9.29 1.82
C SER A 234 -7.08 8.33 1.37
N TYR A 235 -6.72 7.17 0.82
CA TYR A 235 -7.71 6.17 0.43
C TYR A 235 -8.41 5.53 1.63
N PHE A 236 -7.68 5.26 2.71
CA PHE A 236 -8.26 4.71 3.94
C PHE A 236 -9.28 5.66 4.57
N ASN A 237 -9.05 6.97 4.52
CA ASN A 237 -10.02 7.96 4.95
C ASN A 237 -11.32 7.90 4.15
N LEU A 238 -11.26 7.63 2.84
CA LEU A 238 -12.46 7.46 2.01
C LEU A 238 -13.27 6.22 2.41
N ILE A 239 -12.61 5.08 2.58
CA ILE A 239 -13.28 3.82 2.94
C ILE A 239 -13.72 3.73 4.41
N THR A 240 -13.27 4.66 5.25
CA THR A 240 -13.71 4.82 6.65
C THR A 240 -14.61 6.04 6.88
N GLY A 241 -14.93 6.79 5.83
CA GLY A 241 -15.96 7.83 5.87
C GLY A 241 -15.53 9.24 6.23
N THR A 242 -14.23 9.55 6.26
CA THR A 242 -13.75 10.93 6.35
C THR A 242 -13.17 11.41 5.03
N THR A 243 -13.82 12.39 4.44
CA THR A 243 -13.18 13.22 3.40
C THR A 243 -12.62 14.50 4.02
N SER A 244 -11.61 15.09 3.40
CA SER A 244 -11.13 16.43 3.73
C SER A 244 -12.21 17.50 3.60
N THR A 245 -13.33 17.20 2.95
CA THR A 245 -14.48 18.06 2.72
C THR A 245 -15.66 17.84 3.66
N GLY A 246 -15.51 16.94 4.65
CA GLY A 246 -16.55 16.72 5.67
C GLY A 246 -17.81 16.01 5.18
N SER A 247 -17.81 15.41 3.98
CA SER A 247 -18.95 14.60 3.50
C SER A 247 -19.05 13.30 4.29
N ALA A 248 -20.10 13.16 5.07
CA ALA A 248 -20.43 11.92 5.76
C ALA A 248 -20.78 10.81 4.75
N ASN A 249 -20.32 9.57 5.05
CA ASN A 249 -20.75 8.34 4.40
C ASN A 249 -20.18 8.02 3.01
N THR A 250 -18.97 8.45 2.68
CA THR A 250 -18.30 8.01 1.44
C THR A 250 -18.01 6.51 1.42
N TYR A 251 -17.87 5.88 2.57
CA TYR A 251 -17.53 4.45 2.69
C TYR A 251 -18.57 3.52 2.05
N THR A 252 -19.86 3.89 2.03
CA THR A 252 -20.92 3.06 1.41
C THR A 252 -20.72 2.85 -0.09
N SER A 253 -20.10 3.82 -0.78
CA SER A 253 -19.75 3.70 -2.20
C SER A 253 -18.71 2.62 -2.47
N TYR A 254 -18.00 2.17 -1.44
CA TYR A 254 -17.01 1.08 -1.50
C TYR A 254 -17.56 -0.25 -1.00
N GLY A 255 -18.88 -0.33 -0.72
CA GLY A 255 -19.51 -1.54 -0.18
C GLY A 255 -19.24 -1.77 1.30
N VAL A 256 -18.74 -0.76 2.01
CA VAL A 256 -18.50 -0.83 3.46
C VAL A 256 -19.82 -0.63 4.20
N THR A 257 -20.11 -1.49 5.16
CA THR A 257 -21.29 -1.36 6.06
C THR A 257 -20.88 -1.05 7.50
N ASN A 258 -19.63 -1.39 7.88
CA ASN A 258 -19.08 -1.14 9.21
C ASN A 258 -17.65 -0.58 9.08
N PRO A 259 -17.47 0.75 9.15
CA PRO A 259 -16.19 1.40 8.89
C PRO A 259 -15.27 1.53 10.12
N ASP A 260 -15.76 1.33 11.36
CA ASP A 260 -15.05 1.75 12.57
C ASP A 260 -15.11 0.77 13.75
N THR A 261 -15.87 -0.32 13.63
CA THR A 261 -16.02 -1.27 14.73
C THR A 261 -15.39 -2.62 14.37
N ALA A 262 -14.61 -3.18 15.31
CA ALA A 262 -13.95 -4.48 15.14
C ALA A 262 -14.98 -5.62 15.08
N VAL A 263 -14.86 -6.51 14.10
CA VAL A 263 -15.82 -7.61 13.92
C VAL A 263 -15.50 -8.84 14.76
N CYS A 264 -14.24 -9.06 15.15
CA CYS A 264 -13.87 -10.21 15.98
C CYS A 264 -13.93 -9.88 17.46
N SER A 265 -14.39 -10.84 18.24
CA SER A 265 -14.32 -10.81 19.71
C SER A 265 -12.90 -11.05 20.25
N THR A 266 -12.01 -11.62 19.41
CA THR A 266 -10.61 -11.90 19.74
C THR A 266 -9.68 -11.17 18.77
N ALA A 267 -8.50 -10.76 19.27
CA ALA A 267 -7.51 -10.14 18.41
C ALA A 267 -6.79 -11.16 17.51
N PRO A 268 -6.34 -10.77 16.29
CA PRO A 268 -5.41 -11.60 15.54
C PRO A 268 -4.14 -11.95 16.33
N PRO A 269 -3.56 -13.13 16.13
CA PRO A 269 -3.90 -14.10 15.09
C PRO A 269 -5.11 -15.00 15.38
N SER A 270 -5.75 -14.88 16.54
CA SER A 270 -6.86 -15.74 16.95
C SER A 270 -8.23 -15.31 16.40
N CYS A 271 -8.30 -14.21 15.64
CA CYS A 271 -9.51 -13.80 14.92
C CYS A 271 -9.74 -14.73 13.74
N THR A 272 -10.82 -15.50 13.76
CA THR A 272 -11.22 -16.47 12.74
C THR A 272 -12.70 -16.26 12.40
N THR A 273 -13.20 -16.91 11.37
CA THR A 273 -14.63 -16.86 11.01
C THR A 273 -15.55 -17.31 12.14
N SER A 274 -15.07 -18.17 13.06
CA SER A 274 -15.83 -18.64 14.22
C SER A 274 -15.78 -17.68 15.42
N THR A 275 -14.88 -16.70 15.41
CA THR A 275 -14.77 -15.67 16.46
C THR A 275 -15.29 -14.31 16.02
N VAL A 276 -15.88 -14.21 14.83
CA VAL A 276 -16.65 -13.04 14.41
C VAL A 276 -17.87 -12.92 15.30
N ASN A 277 -18.14 -11.71 15.78
CA ASN A 277 -19.31 -11.43 16.60
C ASN A 277 -20.60 -11.82 15.89
N THR A 278 -21.61 -12.19 16.65
CA THR A 278 -22.95 -12.59 16.15
C THR A 278 -23.99 -11.56 16.53
N GLY A 279 -25.11 -11.55 15.81
CA GLY A 279 -26.21 -10.60 16.05
C GLY A 279 -26.11 -9.36 15.17
N THR A 280 -26.61 -8.23 15.68
CA THR A 280 -26.65 -6.96 14.94
C THR A 280 -25.81 -5.91 15.65
N LEU A 281 -25.08 -5.14 14.84
CA LEU A 281 -24.39 -3.92 15.23
C LEU A 281 -25.29 -2.72 14.91
N SER A 282 -25.53 -1.84 15.87
CA SER A 282 -26.20 -0.57 15.57
C SER A 282 -25.15 0.46 15.15
N TYR A 283 -25.16 0.80 13.86
CA TYR A 283 -24.28 1.83 13.32
C TYR A 283 -25.09 3.00 12.76
N THR A 284 -24.87 4.20 13.25
CA THR A 284 -25.63 5.42 12.87
C THR A 284 -27.17 5.24 12.90
N GLY A 285 -27.66 4.44 13.86
CA GLY A 285 -29.10 4.13 13.98
C GLY A 285 -29.62 3.04 13.04
N THR A 286 -28.77 2.47 12.22
CA THR A 286 -29.11 1.34 11.34
C THR A 286 -28.53 0.04 11.91
N ALA A 287 -29.36 -0.98 12.04
CA ALA A 287 -28.92 -2.33 12.40
C ALA A 287 -28.20 -2.98 11.21
N VAL A 288 -26.94 -3.35 11.38
CA VAL A 288 -26.14 -4.07 10.40
C VAL A 288 -25.67 -5.41 11.00
N SER A 289 -25.48 -6.41 10.17
CA SER A 289 -24.89 -7.67 10.62
C SER A 289 -23.38 -7.53 10.83
N TRP A 290 -22.82 -8.34 11.74
CA TRP A 290 -21.39 -8.50 11.87
C TRP A 290 -20.86 -9.27 10.67
N ASP A 291 -20.44 -8.55 9.65
CA ASP A 291 -19.98 -9.11 8.37
C ASP A 291 -18.56 -8.62 8.06
N TYR A 292 -17.58 -9.51 8.21
CA TYR A 292 -16.19 -9.20 7.89
C TYR A 292 -15.95 -9.00 6.39
N THR A 293 -16.90 -9.41 5.53
CA THR A 293 -16.82 -9.21 4.07
C THR A 293 -17.29 -7.82 3.62
N ALA A 294 -17.76 -7.00 4.58
CA ALA A 294 -18.18 -5.62 4.35
C ALA A 294 -17.74 -4.65 5.47
N SER A 295 -16.87 -5.11 6.37
CA SER A 295 -16.34 -4.34 7.49
C SER A 295 -14.86 -4.02 7.30
N ILE A 296 -14.40 -2.88 7.85
CA ILE A 296 -13.00 -2.46 7.72
C ILE A 296 -12.10 -3.18 8.72
N PHE A 297 -12.51 -3.32 9.99
CA PHE A 297 -11.64 -3.80 11.05
C PHE A 297 -11.97 -5.23 11.50
N ALA A 298 -10.96 -6.10 11.45
CA ALA A 298 -10.99 -7.42 12.06
C ALA A 298 -10.89 -7.31 13.58
N SER A 299 -10.01 -6.46 14.07
CA SER A 299 -9.83 -6.16 15.49
C SER A 299 -9.59 -4.67 15.71
N SER A 300 -9.23 -4.27 16.92
CA SER A 300 -9.02 -2.86 17.26
C SER A 300 -7.99 -2.13 16.38
N LEU A 301 -7.02 -2.83 15.80
CA LEU A 301 -5.96 -2.24 14.97
C LEU A 301 -5.88 -2.83 13.55
N TYR A 302 -6.30 -4.08 13.37
CA TYR A 302 -6.04 -4.83 12.14
C TYR A 302 -7.26 -4.89 11.24
N THR A 303 -7.03 -4.83 9.94
CA THR A 303 -8.06 -4.78 8.91
C THR A 303 -8.57 -6.17 8.51
N THR A 304 -9.79 -6.24 7.98
CA THR A 304 -10.39 -7.46 7.43
C THR A 304 -9.78 -7.82 6.07
N PRO A 305 -9.98 -9.06 5.56
CA PRO A 305 -9.63 -9.41 4.19
C PRO A 305 -10.33 -8.52 3.15
N PHE A 306 -11.56 -8.07 3.45
CA PHE A 306 -12.29 -7.14 2.59
C PHE A 306 -11.59 -5.78 2.48
N ALA A 307 -11.22 -5.16 3.59
CA ALA A 307 -10.50 -3.90 3.59
C ALA A 307 -9.11 -4.03 2.92
N ASN A 308 -8.41 -5.12 3.17
CA ASN A 308 -7.13 -5.42 2.52
C ASN A 308 -7.27 -5.56 0.99
N ARG A 309 -8.40 -6.13 0.52
CA ARG A 309 -8.72 -6.17 -0.91
C ARG A 309 -8.90 -4.76 -1.47
N LEU A 310 -9.67 -3.90 -0.82
CA LEU A 310 -9.87 -2.51 -1.28
C LEU A 310 -8.54 -1.76 -1.39
N LEU A 311 -7.64 -1.92 -0.41
CA LEU A 311 -6.31 -1.30 -0.43
C LEU A 311 -5.44 -1.88 -1.56
N ALA A 312 -5.43 -3.18 -1.77
CA ALA A 312 -4.68 -3.82 -2.85
C ALA A 312 -5.20 -3.41 -4.23
N ASP A 313 -6.52 -3.36 -4.41
CA ASP A 313 -7.17 -2.92 -5.64
C ASP A 313 -6.85 -1.45 -5.94
N TYR A 314 -6.81 -0.58 -4.93
CA TYR A 314 -6.36 0.80 -5.09
C TYR A 314 -4.90 0.89 -5.53
N ILE A 315 -3.99 0.14 -4.90
CA ILE A 315 -2.58 0.10 -5.29
C ILE A 315 -2.43 -0.37 -6.74
N TYR A 316 -3.05 -1.49 -7.09
CA TYR A 316 -2.92 -2.09 -8.41
C TYR A 316 -3.56 -1.21 -9.51
N ASN A 317 -4.80 -0.74 -9.28
CA ASN A 317 -5.56 -0.03 -10.29
C ASN A 317 -5.18 1.45 -10.42
N TYR A 318 -4.61 2.06 -9.38
CA TYR A 318 -4.23 3.46 -9.39
C TYR A 318 -2.71 3.66 -9.39
N ASN A 319 -2.00 3.13 -8.37
CA ASN A 319 -0.57 3.39 -8.25
C ASN A 319 0.25 2.65 -9.31
N PHE A 320 0.02 1.34 -9.51
CA PHE A 320 0.75 0.57 -10.53
C PHE A 320 0.41 1.01 -11.95
N TYR A 321 -0.87 1.34 -12.22
CA TYR A 321 -1.27 1.90 -13.51
C TYR A 321 -0.51 3.19 -13.83
N ARG A 322 -0.44 4.13 -12.89
CA ARG A 322 0.26 5.41 -13.08
C ARG A 322 1.78 5.26 -13.19
N ALA A 323 2.35 4.27 -12.54
CA ALA A 323 3.77 3.96 -12.60
C ALA A 323 4.16 3.14 -13.86
N GLY A 324 3.19 2.69 -14.65
CA GLY A 324 3.43 1.80 -15.78
C GLY A 324 3.86 0.38 -15.36
N TRP A 325 3.52 -0.04 -14.14
CA TRP A 325 3.82 -1.37 -13.61
C TRP A 325 2.70 -2.38 -13.92
N ARG A 326 1.62 -1.87 -14.48
CA ARG A 326 0.45 -2.66 -14.87
C ARG A 326 0.10 -2.40 -16.33
#